data_91376cf4b41413ca5e1e23786c670806
#
_entry.id   91376cf4b41413ca5e1e23786c670806
#
_cell.length_a   1.000
_cell.length_b   1.000
_cell.length_c   1.000
_cell.angle_alpha   90.00
_cell.angle_beta   90.00
_cell.angle_gamma   90.00
#
_symmetry.space_group_name_H-M   'P 1'
#
loop_
_entity.id
_entity.type
_entity.pdbx_description
1 polymer ?
#
loop_
_entity_poly.entity_id
_entity_poly.type
_entity_poly.pdbx_seq_one_letter_code
_entity_poly.pdbx_strand_id
1 'polypeptide(L)'
;ADVRRLPGDVIVIPPAGPRVALLGALDNPAIYELTQKEEPLSAVLAFSGGLQVLTTSHRARVERINTSQDKAPRTVEERALNAIGLAAAVRDGDVISLLMISPEFSNAVTLRGNVTNPLRYAYRPGMRVSDLIPDVSALIQADYYTRKNILVQYEANKEVSNKEVSNKEVSGKKVAGDKAI
;
A
#
# COMPACT_ATOMS: atom_id res chain seq x y z
N ALA A 1 -18.79 -19.35 12.37
CA ALA A 1 -20.15 -19.30 12.91
C ALA A 1 -20.11 -19.70 14.39
N ASP A 2 -20.68 -18.88 15.26
CA ASP A 2 -20.81 -19.20 16.69
C ASP A 2 -22.01 -20.11 16.85
N VAL A 3 -21.77 -21.37 17.28
CA VAL A 3 -22.80 -22.40 17.48
C VAL A 3 -23.04 -22.56 18.97
N ARG A 4 -24.30 -22.47 19.41
CA ARG A 4 -24.68 -22.73 20.80
C ARG A 4 -24.33 -24.16 21.20
N ARG A 5 -23.76 -24.33 22.38
CA ARG A 5 -23.40 -25.63 22.96
C ARG A 5 -24.42 -26.05 23.98
N LEU A 6 -24.60 -27.39 24.08
CA LEU A 6 -25.46 -28.03 25.07
C LEU A 6 -24.62 -28.84 26.06
N PRO A 7 -25.11 -29.08 27.29
CA PRO A 7 -24.44 -29.97 28.21
C PRO A 7 -24.31 -31.37 27.60
N GLY A 8 -23.09 -31.92 27.57
CA GLY A 8 -22.77 -33.20 26.96
C GLY A 8 -22.17 -33.13 25.56
N ASP A 9 -22.10 -31.93 24.93
CA ASP A 9 -21.42 -31.77 23.65
C ASP A 9 -19.91 -32.02 23.79
N VAL A 10 -19.34 -32.70 22.81
CA VAL A 10 -17.88 -32.93 22.70
C VAL A 10 -17.35 -32.10 21.55
N ILE A 11 -16.37 -31.25 21.84
CA ILE A 11 -15.67 -30.46 20.84
C ILE A 11 -14.37 -31.16 20.49
N VAL A 12 -14.24 -31.61 19.24
CA VAL A 12 -13.01 -32.21 18.71
C VAL A 12 -12.31 -31.20 17.82
N ILE A 13 -11.09 -30.84 18.17
CA ILE A 13 -10.22 -29.97 17.36
C ILE A 13 -9.18 -30.87 16.70
N PRO A 14 -9.27 -31.12 15.38
CA PRO A 14 -8.30 -31.93 14.67
C PRO A 14 -6.93 -31.22 14.60
N PRO A 15 -5.81 -31.96 14.38
CA PRO A 15 -4.54 -31.35 14.06
C PRO A 15 -4.63 -30.55 12.76
N ALA A 16 -3.77 -29.53 12.62
CA ALA A 16 -3.69 -28.73 11.40
C ALA A 16 -3.34 -29.61 10.20
N GLY A 17 -4.02 -29.39 9.09
CA GLY A 17 -3.78 -30.06 7.81
C GLY A 17 -2.55 -29.52 7.07
N PRO A 18 -2.37 -29.92 5.80
CA PRO A 18 -1.32 -29.43 4.94
C PRO A 18 -1.45 -27.91 4.74
N ARG A 19 -0.33 -27.19 4.69
CA ARG A 19 -0.32 -25.72 4.64
C ARG A 19 0.61 -25.18 3.58
N VAL A 20 0.23 -24.07 2.98
CA VAL A 20 1.04 -23.32 2.03
C VAL A 20 1.18 -21.88 2.48
N ALA A 21 2.31 -21.27 2.22
CA ALA A 21 2.54 -19.85 2.46
C ALA A 21 2.33 -19.06 1.16
N LEU A 22 1.46 -18.03 1.20
CA LEU A 22 1.29 -17.05 0.13
C LEU A 22 1.93 -15.74 0.54
N LEU A 23 2.87 -15.23 -0.26
CA LEU A 23 3.64 -14.03 0.00
C LEU A 23 3.59 -13.07 -1.19
N GLY A 24 3.89 -11.79 -0.94
CA GLY A 24 4.05 -10.78 -1.99
C GLY A 24 2.78 -9.98 -2.29
N ALA A 25 2.53 -9.72 -3.55
CA ALA A 25 1.45 -8.82 -4.01
C ALA A 25 0.07 -9.50 -3.98
N LEU A 26 -0.44 -9.69 -2.79
CA LEU A 26 -1.75 -10.27 -2.46
C LEU A 26 -2.51 -9.34 -1.52
N ASP A 27 -3.83 -9.48 -1.48
CA ASP A 27 -4.64 -8.74 -0.52
C ASP A 27 -4.37 -9.20 0.91
N ASN A 28 -4.28 -10.51 1.11
CA ASN A 28 -4.01 -11.10 2.42
C ASN A 28 -2.87 -12.12 2.32
N PRO A 29 -1.59 -11.69 2.41
CA PRO A 29 -0.48 -12.63 2.49
C PRO A 29 -0.50 -13.35 3.84
N ALA A 30 -0.56 -14.69 3.83
CA ALA A 30 -0.65 -15.51 5.02
C ALA A 30 -0.26 -16.97 4.73
N ILE A 31 -0.28 -17.79 5.79
CA ILE A 31 -0.20 -19.24 5.68
C ILE A 31 -1.63 -19.78 5.67
N TYR A 32 -1.97 -20.51 4.61
CA TYR A 32 -3.29 -21.07 4.39
C TYR A 32 -3.24 -22.60 4.57
N GLU A 33 -4.25 -23.14 5.22
CA GLU A 33 -4.47 -24.57 5.33
C GLU A 33 -5.21 -25.06 4.08
N LEU A 34 -4.71 -26.14 3.49
CA LEU A 34 -5.34 -26.79 2.36
C LEU A 34 -6.44 -27.74 2.85
N THR A 35 -7.53 -27.85 2.11
CA THR A 35 -8.63 -28.79 2.42
C THR A 35 -8.27 -30.22 1.98
N GLN A 36 -7.34 -30.34 1.02
CA GLN A 36 -6.83 -31.61 0.49
C GLN A 36 -5.29 -31.62 0.51
N LYS A 37 -4.70 -32.79 0.27
CA LYS A 37 -3.23 -32.92 0.19
C LYS A 37 -2.61 -32.06 -0.91
N GLU A 38 -3.33 -31.87 -1.99
CA GLU A 38 -2.94 -31.05 -3.13
C GLU A 38 -4.16 -30.29 -3.64
N GLU A 39 -4.00 -29.03 -3.93
CA GLU A 39 -5.03 -28.18 -4.48
C GLU A 39 -4.47 -27.32 -5.63
N PRO A 40 -5.30 -26.89 -6.60
CA PRO A 40 -4.85 -26.01 -7.65
C PRO A 40 -4.49 -24.62 -7.05
N LEU A 41 -3.45 -24.00 -7.59
CA LEU A 41 -3.01 -22.67 -7.16
C LEU A 41 -4.15 -21.64 -7.17
N SER A 42 -5.08 -21.75 -8.13
CA SER A 42 -6.25 -20.87 -8.22
C SER A 42 -7.14 -20.92 -6.98
N ALA A 43 -7.35 -22.10 -6.41
CA ALA A 43 -8.14 -22.26 -5.20
C ALA A 43 -7.47 -21.59 -3.99
N VAL A 44 -6.15 -21.78 -3.87
CA VAL A 44 -5.38 -21.18 -2.77
C VAL A 44 -5.32 -19.65 -2.90
N LEU A 45 -5.18 -19.12 -4.11
CA LEU A 45 -5.24 -17.68 -4.36
C LEU A 45 -6.63 -17.09 -4.02
N ALA A 46 -7.71 -17.85 -4.21
CA ALA A 46 -9.03 -17.39 -3.82
C ALA A 46 -9.15 -17.17 -2.30
N PHE A 47 -8.45 -17.96 -1.47
CA PHE A 47 -8.43 -17.77 0.00
C PHE A 47 -7.76 -16.42 0.39
N SER A 48 -6.79 -15.97 -0.38
CA SER A 48 -6.10 -14.69 -0.12
C SER A 48 -6.84 -13.45 -0.63
N GLY A 49 -8.00 -13.61 -1.25
CA GLY A 49 -8.74 -12.51 -1.88
C GLY A 49 -8.42 -12.29 -3.35
N GLY A 50 -7.54 -13.13 -3.93
CA GLY A 50 -7.13 -13.04 -5.33
C GLY A 50 -5.83 -12.27 -5.54
N LEU A 51 -5.57 -11.90 -6.79
CA LEU A 51 -4.38 -11.17 -7.20
C LEU A 51 -4.62 -9.66 -7.16
N GLN A 52 -3.71 -8.92 -6.57
CA GLN A 52 -3.73 -7.47 -6.66
C GLN A 52 -3.42 -6.99 -8.09
N VAL A 53 -3.92 -5.80 -8.44
CA VAL A 53 -3.65 -5.14 -9.73
C VAL A 53 -2.14 -4.93 -9.95
N LEU A 54 -1.38 -4.74 -8.86
CA LEU A 54 0.08 -4.54 -8.90
C LEU A 54 0.87 -5.85 -8.98
N THR A 55 0.21 -7.01 -8.98
CA THR A 55 0.89 -8.28 -9.18
C THR A 55 1.37 -8.37 -10.62
N THR A 56 2.62 -8.80 -10.84
CA THR A 56 3.03 -9.13 -12.19
C THR A 56 2.11 -10.23 -12.69
N SER A 57 1.32 -9.90 -13.69
CA SER A 57 0.27 -10.75 -14.23
C SER A 57 0.75 -12.09 -14.78
N HIS A 58 2.03 -12.41 -14.66
CA HIS A 58 2.58 -13.48 -15.47
C HIS A 58 3.37 -14.54 -14.70
N ARG A 59 3.88 -14.28 -13.48
CA ARG A 59 4.76 -15.26 -12.82
C ARG A 59 4.61 -15.24 -11.30
N ALA A 60 4.56 -16.45 -10.72
CA ALA A 60 4.77 -16.71 -9.32
C ALA A 60 6.07 -17.51 -9.15
N ARG A 61 6.76 -17.31 -8.05
CA ARG A 61 7.84 -18.16 -7.61
C ARG A 61 7.30 -19.16 -6.60
N VAL A 62 7.53 -20.43 -6.85
CA VAL A 62 7.15 -21.52 -5.94
C VAL A 62 8.42 -22.15 -5.39
N GLU A 63 8.62 -22.05 -4.11
CA GLU A 63 9.68 -22.76 -3.38
C GLU A 63 9.08 -24.03 -2.79
N ARG A 64 9.69 -25.16 -3.07
CA ARG A 64 9.21 -26.48 -2.69
C ARG A 64 10.29 -27.30 -2.00
N ILE A 65 9.90 -28.02 -0.97
CA ILE A 65 10.79 -28.97 -0.30
C ILE A 65 10.51 -30.37 -0.85
N ASN A 66 11.57 -31.01 -1.35
CA ASN A 66 11.53 -32.40 -1.75
C ASN A 66 12.31 -33.26 -0.75
N THR A 67 11.60 -33.88 0.18
CA THR A 67 12.18 -34.68 1.26
C THR A 67 12.83 -35.98 0.81
N SER A 68 12.63 -36.39 -0.45
CA SER A 68 13.27 -37.58 -1.01
C SER A 68 14.69 -37.32 -1.53
N GLN A 69 15.17 -36.07 -1.48
CA GLN A 69 16.52 -35.71 -1.92
C GLN A 69 17.40 -35.34 -0.71
N ASP A 70 18.45 -36.12 -0.48
CA ASP A 70 19.41 -35.86 0.60
C ASP A 70 20.29 -34.61 0.35
N LYS A 71 20.56 -34.30 -0.92
CA LYS A 71 21.34 -33.13 -1.32
C LYS A 71 20.42 -32.10 -2.01
N ALA A 72 20.47 -30.85 -1.52
CA ALA A 72 19.68 -29.74 -2.03
C ALA A 72 18.16 -30.03 -2.10
N PRO A 73 17.50 -30.28 -0.96
CA PRO A 73 16.10 -30.69 -0.92
C PRO A 73 15.12 -29.58 -1.28
N ARG A 74 15.60 -28.35 -1.48
CA ARG A 74 14.78 -27.19 -1.84
C ARG A 74 14.93 -26.88 -3.33
N THR A 75 13.80 -26.72 -3.99
CA THR A 75 13.73 -26.32 -5.39
C THR A 75 12.96 -25.03 -5.54
N VAL A 76 13.37 -24.20 -6.49
CA VAL A 76 12.65 -22.97 -6.85
C VAL A 76 12.17 -23.13 -8.28
N GLU A 77 10.88 -22.93 -8.49
CA GLU A 77 10.21 -22.99 -9.77
C GLU A 77 9.55 -21.64 -10.07
N GLU A 78 9.72 -21.13 -11.27
CA GLU A 78 8.89 -20.03 -11.75
C GLU A 78 7.67 -20.58 -12.48
N ARG A 79 6.51 -20.21 -12.01
CA ARG A 79 5.23 -20.66 -12.55
C ARG A 79 4.49 -19.49 -13.20
N ALA A 80 4.09 -19.67 -14.44
CA ALA A 80 3.25 -18.70 -15.12
C ALA A 80 1.85 -18.65 -14.50
N LEU A 81 1.30 -17.46 -14.30
CA LEU A 81 -0.06 -17.25 -13.78
C LEU A 81 -1.10 -17.26 -14.93
N ASN A 82 -0.94 -18.22 -15.85
CA ASN A 82 -1.90 -18.52 -16.89
C ASN A 82 -2.81 -19.70 -16.47
N ALA A 83 -3.74 -20.09 -17.32
CA ALA A 83 -4.67 -21.16 -17.01
C ALA A 83 -3.97 -22.48 -16.58
N ILE A 84 -2.83 -22.82 -17.20
CA ILE A 84 -2.06 -24.02 -16.87
C ILE A 84 -1.40 -23.89 -15.50
N GLY A 85 -0.73 -22.77 -15.23
CA GLY A 85 -0.05 -22.55 -13.96
C GLY A 85 -1.00 -22.36 -12.77
N LEU A 86 -2.17 -21.79 -13.02
CA LEU A 86 -3.23 -21.66 -12.02
C LEU A 86 -3.89 -23.00 -11.70
N ALA A 87 -3.97 -23.91 -12.67
CA ALA A 87 -4.47 -25.27 -12.46
C ALA A 87 -3.42 -26.20 -11.82
N ALA A 88 -2.15 -25.81 -11.83
CA ALA A 88 -1.08 -26.63 -11.28
C ALA A 88 -1.19 -26.78 -9.77
N ALA A 89 -1.00 -28.02 -9.27
CA ALA A 89 -1.15 -28.36 -7.88
C ALA A 89 -0.07 -27.73 -6.98
N VAL A 90 -0.50 -27.24 -5.84
CA VAL A 90 0.34 -26.86 -4.70
C VAL A 90 0.11 -27.87 -3.56
N ARG A 91 1.11 -28.04 -2.70
CA ARG A 91 1.09 -29.04 -1.63
C ARG A 91 1.71 -28.50 -0.35
N ASP A 92 1.62 -29.30 0.69
CA ASP A 92 2.16 -28.96 2.01
C ASP A 92 3.62 -28.49 1.95
N GLY A 93 3.92 -27.40 2.63
CA GLY A 93 5.23 -26.80 2.72
C GLY A 93 5.64 -25.95 1.52
N ASP A 94 4.80 -25.79 0.48
CA ASP A 94 5.09 -24.87 -0.62
C ASP A 94 5.04 -23.40 -0.14
N VAL A 95 6.00 -22.60 -0.57
CA VAL A 95 6.03 -21.15 -0.37
C VAL A 95 5.88 -20.49 -1.75
N ILE A 96 4.79 -19.74 -1.91
CA ILE A 96 4.42 -19.13 -3.18
C ILE A 96 4.56 -17.63 -3.04
N SER A 97 5.50 -17.04 -3.80
CA SER A 97 5.76 -15.62 -3.80
C SER A 97 5.25 -14.99 -5.10
N LEU A 98 4.33 -14.05 -4.97
CA LEU A 98 3.83 -13.24 -6.09
C LEU A 98 4.62 -11.95 -6.20
N LEU A 99 5.25 -11.77 -7.35
CA LEU A 99 6.11 -10.62 -7.60
C LEU A 99 5.27 -9.39 -7.95
N MET A 100 5.71 -8.24 -7.50
CA MET A 100 5.13 -6.97 -7.91
C MET A 100 5.63 -6.58 -9.30
N ILE A 101 4.83 -5.81 -10.04
CA ILE A 101 5.28 -5.16 -11.28
C ILE A 101 6.46 -4.24 -10.98
N SER A 102 7.35 -4.08 -11.94
CA SER A 102 8.44 -3.10 -11.82
C SER A 102 7.86 -1.71 -11.52
N PRO A 103 8.43 -0.97 -10.56
CA PRO A 103 8.04 0.42 -10.31
C PRO A 103 8.47 1.36 -11.44
N GLU A 104 9.14 0.86 -12.47
CA GLU A 104 9.62 1.64 -13.60
C GLU A 104 8.47 2.02 -14.54
N PHE A 105 8.54 3.24 -15.03
CA PHE A 105 7.60 3.75 -16.02
C PHE A 105 8.26 3.73 -17.40
N SER A 106 7.62 3.11 -18.36
CA SER A 106 8.13 3.00 -19.74
C SER A 106 8.11 4.34 -20.49
N ASN A 107 7.25 5.27 -20.06
CA ASN A 107 6.99 6.52 -20.77
C ASN A 107 7.00 7.74 -19.84
N ALA A 108 7.82 7.75 -18.81
CA ALA A 108 7.85 8.86 -17.87
C ALA A 108 9.26 9.42 -17.67
N VAL A 109 9.32 10.74 -17.52
CA VAL A 109 10.50 11.46 -17.04
C VAL A 109 10.19 11.95 -15.63
N THR A 110 11.06 11.64 -14.69
CA THR A 110 10.88 12.05 -13.29
C THR A 110 11.76 13.26 -13.01
N LEU A 111 11.13 14.37 -12.65
CA LEU A 111 11.81 15.57 -12.17
C LEU A 111 11.93 15.49 -10.64
N ARG A 112 13.16 15.54 -10.12
CA ARG A 112 13.47 15.51 -8.68
C ARG A 112 14.54 16.52 -8.33
N GLY A 113 14.61 16.89 -7.06
CA GLY A 113 15.61 17.79 -6.53
C GLY A 113 15.01 19.14 -6.16
N ASN A 114 15.78 20.20 -6.36
CA ASN A 114 15.48 21.57 -5.91
C ASN A 114 14.50 22.27 -6.87
N VAL A 115 13.33 21.66 -7.08
CA VAL A 115 12.26 22.13 -7.95
C VAL A 115 10.96 22.35 -7.18
N THR A 116 10.17 23.33 -7.59
CA THR A 116 8.90 23.68 -6.95
C THR A 116 7.87 22.57 -7.06
N ASN A 117 7.87 21.82 -8.17
CA ASN A 117 6.96 20.74 -8.45
C ASN A 117 7.71 19.46 -8.86
N PRO A 118 8.19 18.65 -7.90
CA PRO A 118 8.83 17.37 -8.19
C PRO A 118 7.77 16.36 -8.63
N LEU A 119 7.56 16.21 -9.94
CA LEU A 119 6.52 15.36 -10.52
C LEU A 119 7.11 14.40 -11.57
N ARG A 120 6.27 13.46 -11.98
CA ARG A 120 6.50 12.64 -13.18
C ARG A 120 5.72 13.22 -14.34
N TYR A 121 6.41 13.38 -15.45
CA TYR A 121 5.88 13.92 -16.70
C TYR A 121 5.84 12.81 -17.75
N ALA A 122 4.80 12.79 -18.57
CA ALA A 122 4.75 11.87 -19.69
C ALA A 122 5.85 12.24 -20.71
N TYR A 123 6.68 11.24 -21.06
CA TYR A 123 7.73 11.42 -22.07
C TYR A 123 7.10 11.65 -23.44
N ARG A 124 7.64 12.59 -24.18
CA ARG A 124 7.33 12.84 -25.59
C ARG A 124 8.63 12.81 -26.39
N PRO A 125 8.66 12.21 -27.58
CA PRO A 125 9.84 12.28 -28.44
C PRO A 125 10.28 13.74 -28.67
N GLY A 126 11.56 14.00 -28.49
CA GLY A 126 12.12 15.35 -28.62
C GLY A 126 11.96 16.25 -27.37
N MET A 127 11.41 15.75 -26.26
CA MET A 127 11.28 16.48 -25.00
C MET A 127 12.63 16.96 -24.48
N ARG A 128 12.70 18.23 -24.05
CA ARG A 128 13.90 18.89 -23.52
C ARG A 128 13.72 19.24 -22.06
N VAL A 129 14.83 19.56 -21.39
CA VAL A 129 14.82 20.03 -19.99
C VAL A 129 13.98 21.31 -19.84
N SER A 130 14.00 22.20 -20.84
CA SER A 130 13.18 23.42 -20.87
C SER A 130 11.67 23.15 -20.86
N ASP A 131 11.23 21.97 -21.30
CA ASP A 131 9.81 21.61 -21.25
C ASP A 131 9.36 21.21 -19.83
N LEU A 132 10.32 20.83 -18.98
CA LEU A 132 10.10 20.46 -17.58
C LEU A 132 10.38 21.63 -16.64
N ILE A 133 11.32 22.48 -16.99
CA ILE A 133 11.77 23.65 -16.24
C ILE A 133 11.73 24.85 -17.19
N PRO A 134 10.56 25.44 -17.42
CA PRO A 134 10.39 26.52 -18.39
C PRO A 134 11.14 27.82 -18.00
N ASP A 135 11.25 28.07 -16.71
CA ASP A 135 11.93 29.27 -16.18
C ASP A 135 12.50 29.03 -14.76
N VAL A 136 13.18 30.03 -14.24
CA VAL A 136 13.83 29.97 -12.91
C VAL A 136 12.84 29.87 -11.76
N SER A 137 11.56 30.24 -11.96
CA SER A 137 10.52 30.12 -10.92
C SER A 137 10.14 28.68 -10.64
N ALA A 138 10.41 27.77 -11.58
CA ALA A 138 10.26 26.34 -11.38
C ALA A 138 11.33 25.73 -10.45
N LEU A 139 12.38 26.49 -10.12
CA LEU A 139 13.43 26.08 -9.19
C LEU A 139 13.15 26.63 -7.78
N ILE A 140 13.46 25.86 -6.76
CA ILE A 140 13.45 26.34 -5.38
C ILE A 140 14.65 27.27 -5.19
N GLN A 141 14.39 28.56 -5.07
CA GLN A 141 15.41 29.56 -4.77
C GLN A 141 15.72 29.54 -3.26
N ALA A 142 16.89 30.14 -2.89
CA ALA A 142 17.33 30.15 -1.49
C ALA A 142 16.32 30.83 -0.54
N ASP A 143 15.55 31.80 -1.03
CA ASP A 143 14.53 32.53 -0.27
C ASP A 143 13.11 31.90 -0.31
N TYR A 144 12.92 30.80 -1.04
CA TYR A 144 11.62 30.12 -1.20
C TYR A 144 10.97 29.76 0.14
N TYR A 145 11.72 29.13 1.01
CA TYR A 145 11.21 28.72 2.32
C TYR A 145 10.95 29.90 3.24
N THR A 146 11.78 30.94 3.15
CA THR A 146 11.59 32.18 3.90
C THR A 146 10.28 32.85 3.51
N ARG A 147 10.00 33.01 2.22
CA ARG A 147 8.73 33.58 1.72
C ARG A 147 7.53 32.73 2.13
N LYS A 148 7.62 31.42 2.03
CA LYS A 148 6.56 30.50 2.43
C LYS A 148 6.24 30.61 3.92
N ASN A 149 7.27 30.68 4.76
CA ASN A 149 7.11 30.81 6.21
C ASN A 149 6.51 32.17 6.61
N ILE A 150 6.86 33.25 5.92
CA ILE A 150 6.28 34.59 6.16
C ILE A 150 4.78 34.57 5.85
N LEU A 151 4.33 33.93 4.76
CA LEU A 151 2.92 33.81 4.42
C LEU A 151 2.13 33.05 5.49
N VAL A 152 2.68 31.94 6.00
CA VAL A 152 2.05 31.16 7.09
C VAL A 152 1.95 31.95 8.37
N GLN A 153 2.99 32.72 8.73
CA GLN A 153 2.96 33.59 9.93
C GLN A 153 1.96 34.75 9.78
N TYR A 154 1.81 35.29 8.58
CA TYR A 154 0.85 36.35 8.31
C TYR A 154 -0.61 35.87 8.45
N GLU A 155 -0.93 34.67 8.00
CA GLU A 155 -2.26 34.09 8.19
C GLU A 155 -2.55 33.78 9.65
N ALA A 156 -1.60 33.21 10.40
CA ALA A 156 -1.74 32.95 11.84
C ALA A 156 -1.97 34.24 12.63
N ASN A 157 -1.29 35.33 12.31
CA ASN A 157 -1.47 36.62 12.96
C ASN A 157 -2.84 37.25 12.66
N LYS A 158 -3.40 37.04 11.46
CA LYS A 158 -4.77 37.48 11.16
C LYS A 158 -5.82 36.77 11.99
N GLU A 159 -5.67 35.48 12.21
CA GLU A 159 -6.61 34.71 13.05
C GLU A 159 -6.56 35.13 14.52
N VAL A 160 -5.39 35.39 15.06
CA VAL A 160 -5.21 35.88 16.43
C VAL A 160 -5.82 37.27 16.60
N SER A 161 -5.55 38.20 15.64
CA SER A 161 -6.12 39.55 15.64
C SER A 161 -7.65 39.54 15.59
N ASN A 162 -8.24 38.68 14.76
CA ASN A 162 -9.70 38.53 14.67
C ASN A 162 -10.33 37.98 15.95
N LYS A 163 -9.65 37.08 16.65
CA LYS A 163 -10.10 36.54 17.94
C LYS A 163 -10.04 37.60 19.07
N GLU A 164 -9.02 38.43 19.08
CA GLU A 164 -8.90 39.51 20.05
C GLU A 164 -9.94 40.61 19.85
N VAL A 165 -10.26 40.94 18.61
CA VAL A 165 -11.33 41.93 18.31
C VAL A 165 -12.69 41.37 18.70
N SER A 166 -12.99 40.10 18.39
CA SER A 166 -14.26 39.45 18.82
C SER A 166 -14.40 39.36 20.31
N ASN A 167 -13.33 39.09 21.07
CA ASN A 167 -13.36 39.05 22.53
C ASN A 167 -13.53 40.44 23.16
N LYS A 168 -13.02 41.50 22.53
CA LYS A 168 -13.23 42.88 23.01
C LYS A 168 -14.66 43.36 22.81
N GLU A 169 -15.31 42.98 21.73
CA GLU A 169 -16.72 43.30 21.46
C GLU A 169 -17.67 42.60 22.43
N VAL A 170 -17.38 41.33 22.78
CA VAL A 170 -18.18 40.57 23.75
C VAL A 170 -18.00 41.13 25.18
N SER A 171 -16.79 41.57 25.55
CA SER A 171 -16.50 42.20 26.82
C SER A 171 -17.12 43.59 26.93
N GLY A 172 -17.13 44.40 25.88
CA GLY A 172 -17.77 45.72 25.85
C GLY A 172 -19.29 45.70 25.98
N LYS A 173 -19.94 44.63 25.50
CA LYS A 173 -21.40 44.46 25.61
C LYS A 173 -21.88 44.04 27.02
N LYS A 174 -20.99 43.42 27.82
CA LYS A 174 -21.33 43.00 29.20
C LYS A 174 -21.28 44.13 30.22
N VAL A 175 -20.56 45.22 29.93
CA VAL A 175 -20.42 46.36 30.86
C VAL A 175 -21.52 47.43 30.66
N ALA A 176 -22.22 47.40 29.52
CA ALA A 176 -23.31 48.36 29.26
C ALA A 176 -24.70 47.93 29.73
N GLY A 177 -24.83 46.70 30.29
CA GLY A 177 -26.11 46.15 30.74
C GLY A 177 -26.40 46.31 32.26
N ASP A 178 -25.45 46.79 33.05
CA ASP A 178 -25.59 46.82 34.53
C ASP A 178 -25.70 48.22 35.13
N LYS A 179 -26.15 49.23 34.37
CA LYS A 179 -26.51 50.54 34.86
C LYS A 179 -27.87 51.01 34.36
N ALA A 180 -28.94 50.35 34.83
CA ALA A 180 -30.27 50.90 34.83
C ALA A 180 -31.14 50.15 35.88
N ILE A 181 -31.03 50.53 37.12
CA ILE A 181 -32.11 50.69 38.12
C ILE A 181 -31.58 51.62 39.20
#